data_6bc5df496ba2d8d3d988cb80b06e6635
#
_entry.id   6bc5df496ba2d8d3d988cb80b06e6635
#
_cell.length_a   1.000
_cell.length_b   1.000
_cell.length_c   1.000
_cell.angle_alpha   90.00
_cell.angle_beta   90.00
_cell.angle_gamma   90.00
#
_symmetry.space_group_name_H-M   'P 1'
#
loop_
_entity.id
_entity.type
_entity.pdbx_description
1 polymer ?
#
loop_
_entity_poly.entity_id
_entity_poly.type
_entity_poly.pdbx_seq_one_letter_code
_entity_poly.pdbx_strand_id
1 'polypeptide(L)'
;MLMWHWFKQKKSSIDLSFLKIDVHSHLLPDLDDGVKTFDESINLIKKFEDAGFTKLITSPHVHELYRNTAQNILSRFEETKLKLKEAGITIDLQTAAEYNVDDWFLNQFNNNEVLLTFAEKYLLFETNFFAEPLILNDLIFKLKTKGFTPVMAHPERYFYLQKQIARLEDLQQRGVYFQLNLVSLAGAYG
;
A
#
# COMPACT_ATOMS: atom_id res chain seq x y z
N MET A 1 4.29 -19.76 49.26
CA MET A 1 5.12 -20.05 48.08
C MET A 1 4.16 -20.26 46.91
N LEU A 2 3.74 -19.17 46.25
CA LEU A 2 2.74 -19.17 45.15
C LEU A 2 3.49 -19.30 43.84
N MET A 3 3.37 -20.46 43.19
CA MET A 3 3.89 -20.70 41.85
C MET A 3 3.01 -19.98 40.83
N TRP A 4 3.54 -18.93 40.24
CA TRP A 4 2.94 -18.21 39.13
C TRP A 4 3.20 -19.02 37.84
N HIS A 5 2.21 -19.78 37.41
CA HIS A 5 2.24 -20.39 36.07
C HIS A 5 1.92 -19.34 35.03
N TRP A 6 2.97 -18.81 34.40
CA TRP A 6 2.87 -17.97 33.24
C TRP A 6 2.42 -18.83 32.05
N PHE A 7 1.14 -18.80 31.75
CA PHE A 7 0.64 -19.33 30.49
C PHE A 7 1.24 -18.53 29.35
N LYS A 8 2.27 -19.03 28.68
CA LYS A 8 2.66 -18.58 27.34
C LYS A 8 1.49 -18.92 26.42
N GLN A 9 0.65 -17.92 26.12
CA GLN A 9 -0.26 -18.04 24.99
C GLN A 9 0.62 -18.32 23.77
N LYS A 10 0.47 -19.51 23.18
CA LYS A 10 0.97 -19.76 21.82
C LYS A 10 0.30 -18.72 20.94
N LYS A 11 1.06 -17.76 20.41
CA LYS A 11 0.58 -16.94 19.30
C LYS A 11 0.23 -17.94 18.20
N SER A 12 -1.06 -18.11 17.92
CA SER A 12 -1.49 -18.85 16.76
C SER A 12 -0.98 -18.06 15.55
N SER A 13 -0.04 -18.61 14.81
CA SER A 13 0.32 -18.03 13.52
C SER A 13 -0.89 -18.18 12.61
N ILE A 14 -1.44 -17.05 12.15
CA ILE A 14 -2.47 -17.07 11.13
C ILE A 14 -1.75 -17.52 9.84
N ASP A 15 -2.25 -18.57 9.22
CA ASP A 15 -1.77 -18.99 7.91
C ASP A 15 -2.33 -18.04 6.85
N LEU A 16 -1.46 -17.20 6.28
CA LEU A 16 -1.79 -16.23 5.22
C LEU A 16 -1.43 -16.76 3.82
N SER A 17 -0.94 -17.99 3.71
CA SER A 17 -0.47 -18.57 2.43
C SER A 17 -1.54 -18.63 1.33
N PHE A 18 -2.83 -18.55 1.71
CA PHE A 18 -3.95 -18.51 0.76
C PHE A 18 -4.05 -17.18 -0.02
N LEU A 19 -3.51 -16.08 0.52
CA LEU A 19 -3.60 -14.75 -0.10
C LEU A 19 -2.78 -14.63 -1.37
N LYS A 20 -1.65 -15.31 -1.46
CA LYS A 20 -0.74 -15.38 -2.61
C LYS A 20 -0.19 -14.05 -3.12
N ILE A 21 -0.95 -12.96 -3.04
CA ILE A 21 -0.60 -11.65 -3.60
C ILE A 21 -0.71 -10.60 -2.50
N ASP A 22 0.35 -9.82 -2.32
CA ASP A 22 0.32 -8.56 -1.58
C ASP A 22 0.22 -7.39 -2.55
N VAL A 23 -0.64 -6.41 -2.28
CA VAL A 23 -0.89 -5.29 -3.19
C VAL A 23 -0.48 -3.93 -2.60
N HIS A 24 0.00 -3.92 -1.35
CA HIS A 24 0.37 -2.69 -0.67
C HIS A 24 1.49 -2.94 0.34
N SER A 25 2.70 -2.59 -0.05
CA SER A 25 3.91 -2.68 0.78
C SER A 25 4.99 -1.72 0.28
N HIS A 26 5.92 -1.33 1.17
CA HIS A 26 6.98 -0.35 0.90
C HIS A 26 8.33 -1.06 0.88
N LEU A 27 8.61 -1.76 -0.22
CA LEU A 27 9.74 -2.66 -0.38
C LEU A 27 10.90 -2.07 -1.20
N LEU A 28 10.73 -0.87 -1.77
CA LEU A 28 11.79 -0.20 -2.52
C LEU A 28 12.63 0.67 -1.58
N PRO A 29 13.97 0.47 -1.52
CA PRO A 29 14.80 1.18 -0.57
C PRO A 29 14.86 2.69 -0.79
N ASP A 30 14.87 3.44 0.31
CA ASP A 30 15.18 4.87 0.36
C ASP A 30 14.27 5.77 -0.51
N LEU A 31 13.00 5.38 -0.66
CA LEU A 31 11.99 6.21 -1.33
C LEU A 31 11.03 6.87 -0.33
N ASP A 32 10.76 6.22 0.80
CA ASP A 32 9.77 6.66 1.78
C ASP A 32 10.12 6.15 3.20
N ASP A 33 9.13 6.00 4.08
CA ASP A 33 9.28 5.46 5.43
C ASP A 33 9.41 3.93 5.51
N GLY A 34 9.32 3.22 4.38
CA GLY A 34 9.55 1.79 4.27
C GLY A 34 11.01 1.38 4.50
N VAL A 35 11.47 0.35 3.80
CA VAL A 35 12.84 -0.16 3.90
C VAL A 35 13.88 0.89 3.48
N LYS A 36 15.06 0.87 4.13
CA LYS A 36 16.10 1.87 3.88
C LYS A 36 17.26 1.33 3.03
N THR A 37 17.45 0.02 3.00
CA THR A 37 18.55 -0.62 2.29
C THR A 37 18.06 -1.77 1.41
N PHE A 38 18.88 -2.15 0.41
CA PHE A 38 18.58 -3.33 -0.40
C PHE A 38 18.59 -4.63 0.43
N ASP A 39 19.44 -4.72 1.45
CA ASP A 39 19.49 -5.89 2.32
C ASP A 39 18.18 -6.04 3.13
N GLU A 40 17.64 -4.93 3.64
CA GLU A 40 16.34 -4.93 4.30
C GLU A 40 15.22 -5.35 3.34
N SER A 41 15.22 -4.81 2.12
CA SER A 41 14.27 -5.16 1.06
C SER A 41 14.31 -6.65 0.75
N ILE A 42 15.50 -7.19 0.46
CA ILE A 42 15.72 -8.61 0.15
C ILE A 42 15.25 -9.50 1.30
N ASN A 43 15.64 -9.17 2.53
CA ASN A 43 15.26 -9.93 3.70
C ASN A 43 13.73 -9.93 3.94
N LEU A 44 13.05 -8.80 3.68
CA LEU A 44 11.61 -8.70 3.85
C LEU A 44 10.88 -9.45 2.73
N ILE A 45 11.30 -9.30 1.48
CA ILE A 45 10.72 -10.00 0.33
C ILE A 45 10.87 -11.52 0.50
N LYS A 46 12.01 -12.00 0.99
CA LYS A 46 12.19 -13.41 1.30
C LYS A 46 11.21 -13.91 2.37
N LYS A 47 10.91 -13.11 3.40
CA LYS A 47 9.89 -13.48 4.39
C LYS A 47 8.49 -13.60 3.78
N PHE A 48 8.14 -12.78 2.80
CA PHE A 48 6.89 -12.94 2.05
C PHE A 48 6.89 -14.25 1.25
N GLU A 49 8.00 -14.56 0.55
CA GLU A 49 8.15 -15.82 -0.19
C GLU A 49 8.01 -17.03 0.76
N ASP A 50 8.70 -17.01 1.91
CA ASP A 50 8.63 -18.04 2.93
C ASP A 50 7.23 -18.19 3.56
N ALA A 51 6.45 -17.08 3.61
CA ALA A 51 5.05 -17.08 4.06
C ALA A 51 4.07 -17.56 2.97
N GLY A 52 4.55 -17.90 1.77
CA GLY A 52 3.76 -18.48 0.69
C GLY A 52 3.16 -17.47 -0.30
N PHE A 53 3.58 -16.21 -0.24
CA PHE A 53 3.24 -15.22 -1.28
C PHE A 53 4.00 -15.54 -2.56
N THR A 54 3.34 -15.36 -3.70
CA THR A 54 3.91 -15.60 -5.03
C THR A 54 4.09 -14.31 -5.82
N LYS A 55 3.43 -13.24 -5.39
CA LYS A 55 3.48 -11.93 -6.03
C LYS A 55 3.40 -10.82 -5.00
N LEU A 56 4.22 -9.79 -5.21
CA LEU A 56 4.19 -8.56 -4.41
C LEU A 56 4.07 -7.36 -5.34
N ILE A 57 3.18 -6.42 -4.99
CA ILE A 57 3.07 -5.13 -5.66
C ILE A 57 3.48 -4.09 -4.63
N THR A 58 4.73 -3.61 -4.75
CA THR A 58 5.23 -2.56 -3.87
C THR A 58 4.69 -1.21 -4.31
N SER A 59 4.28 -0.38 -3.35
CA SER A 59 3.59 0.89 -3.60
C SER A 59 4.17 2.01 -2.74
N PRO A 60 5.40 2.50 -3.03
CA PRO A 60 5.99 3.58 -2.27
C PRO A 60 5.13 4.84 -2.31
N HIS A 61 5.23 5.63 -1.24
CA HIS A 61 4.50 6.89 -1.12
C HIS A 61 4.89 7.91 -2.19
N VAL A 62 3.86 8.60 -2.71
CA VAL A 62 3.98 9.81 -3.52
C VAL A 62 3.20 10.92 -2.83
N HIS A 63 3.89 11.78 -2.09
CA HIS A 63 3.28 12.90 -1.38
C HIS A 63 4.32 14.00 -1.08
N GLU A 64 3.88 15.11 -0.50
CA GLU A 64 4.70 16.32 -0.29
C GLU A 64 5.99 16.07 0.52
N LEU A 65 6.01 15.10 1.45
CA LEU A 65 7.22 14.73 2.21
C LEU A 65 8.14 13.78 1.45
N TYR A 66 7.55 12.92 0.60
CA TYR A 66 8.26 11.97 -0.25
C TYR A 66 7.91 12.28 -1.71
N ARG A 67 8.58 13.30 -2.28
CA ARG A 67 8.31 13.82 -3.61
C ARG A 67 8.75 12.86 -4.71
N ASN A 68 8.30 11.62 -4.59
CA ASN A 68 8.55 10.61 -5.58
C ASN A 68 7.81 10.92 -6.89
N THR A 69 8.38 10.43 -7.98
CA THR A 69 7.84 10.46 -9.33
C THR A 69 7.85 9.04 -9.90
N ALA A 70 7.10 8.79 -10.96
CA ALA A 70 7.15 7.49 -11.63
C ALA A 70 8.59 7.11 -12.04
N GLN A 71 9.39 8.07 -12.47
CA GLN A 71 10.76 7.83 -12.94
C GLN A 71 11.68 7.32 -11.82
N ASN A 72 11.72 7.97 -10.64
CA ASN A 72 12.61 7.52 -9.58
C ASN A 72 12.13 6.21 -8.94
N ILE A 73 10.82 6.00 -8.85
CA ILE A 73 10.25 4.71 -8.39
C ILE A 73 10.65 3.59 -9.33
N LEU A 74 10.47 3.75 -10.65
CA LEU A 74 10.84 2.73 -11.64
C LEU A 74 12.34 2.47 -11.65
N SER A 75 13.19 3.50 -11.51
CA SER A 75 14.64 3.31 -11.40
C SER A 75 14.99 2.44 -10.19
N ARG A 76 14.46 2.75 -9.01
CA ARG A 76 14.70 1.99 -7.79
C ARG A 76 14.12 0.57 -7.87
N PHE A 77 13.00 0.41 -8.54
CA PHE A 77 12.40 -0.89 -8.79
C PHE A 77 13.31 -1.81 -9.63
N GLU A 78 13.87 -1.30 -10.72
CA GLU A 78 14.79 -2.10 -11.55
C GLU A 78 16.08 -2.47 -10.80
N GLU A 79 16.64 -1.55 -10.00
CA GLU A 79 17.79 -1.85 -9.13
C GLU A 79 17.43 -2.97 -8.12
N THR A 80 16.25 -2.88 -7.50
CA THR A 80 15.79 -3.90 -6.54
C THR A 80 15.62 -5.26 -7.20
N LYS A 81 15.04 -5.32 -8.41
CA LYS A 81 14.91 -6.57 -9.18
C LYS A 81 16.26 -7.23 -9.48
N LEU A 82 17.27 -6.43 -9.83
CA LEU A 82 18.63 -6.95 -10.04
C LEU A 82 19.18 -7.58 -8.76
N LYS A 83 19.00 -6.92 -7.61
CA LYS A 83 19.45 -7.43 -6.31
C LYS A 83 18.71 -8.71 -5.88
N LEU A 84 17.41 -8.80 -6.15
CA LEU A 84 16.64 -10.03 -5.91
C LEU A 84 17.14 -11.20 -6.75
N LYS A 85 17.44 -10.94 -8.02
CA LYS A 85 18.03 -11.96 -8.92
C LYS A 85 19.38 -12.43 -8.42
N GLU A 86 20.26 -11.51 -7.97
CA GLU A 86 21.56 -11.84 -7.37
C GLU A 86 21.41 -12.71 -6.12
N ALA A 87 20.35 -12.45 -5.31
CA ALA A 87 20.03 -13.22 -4.10
C ALA A 87 19.27 -14.53 -4.36
N GLY A 88 18.96 -14.87 -5.62
CA GLY A 88 18.23 -16.09 -5.99
C GLY A 88 16.75 -16.10 -5.63
N ILE A 89 16.15 -14.93 -5.37
CA ILE A 89 14.72 -14.77 -5.06
C ILE A 89 13.94 -14.67 -6.37
N THR A 90 12.85 -15.45 -6.48
CA THR A 90 12.08 -15.62 -7.73
C THR A 90 10.64 -15.10 -7.65
N ILE A 91 10.24 -14.49 -6.54
CA ILE A 91 8.90 -13.94 -6.37
C ILE A 91 8.60 -12.88 -7.45
N ASP A 92 7.37 -12.87 -7.99
CA ASP A 92 6.92 -11.85 -8.95
C ASP A 92 6.78 -10.50 -8.22
N LEU A 93 7.83 -9.66 -8.32
CA LEU A 93 7.78 -8.29 -7.79
C LEU A 93 7.33 -7.34 -8.88
N GLN A 94 6.29 -6.56 -8.60
CA GLN A 94 5.79 -5.46 -9.41
C GLN A 94 5.78 -4.16 -8.59
N THR A 95 5.61 -3.02 -9.26
CA THR A 95 5.49 -1.73 -8.57
C THR A 95 4.27 -0.95 -9.04
N ALA A 96 3.68 -0.24 -8.08
CA ALA A 96 2.71 0.83 -8.24
C ALA A 96 3.19 2.03 -7.43
N ALA A 97 2.29 2.91 -7.01
CA ALA A 97 2.55 3.94 -6.02
C ALA A 97 1.31 4.16 -5.15
N GLU A 98 1.52 4.58 -3.90
CA GLU A 98 0.48 5.07 -3.01
C GLU A 98 0.48 6.60 -3.03
N TYR A 99 -0.56 7.17 -3.63
CA TYR A 99 -0.69 8.62 -3.81
C TYR A 99 -1.44 9.26 -2.66
N ASN A 100 -0.80 10.15 -1.90
CA ASN A 100 -1.53 10.96 -0.93
C ASN A 100 -2.29 12.08 -1.65
N VAL A 101 -3.54 12.30 -1.27
CA VAL A 101 -4.38 13.37 -1.83
C VAL A 101 -3.91 14.73 -1.30
N ASP A 102 -2.77 15.20 -1.82
CA ASP A 102 -2.12 16.48 -1.52
C ASP A 102 -1.71 17.24 -2.78
N ASP A 103 -1.11 18.40 -2.61
CA ASP A 103 -0.75 19.26 -3.74
C ASP A 103 0.30 18.61 -4.65
N TRP A 104 1.22 17.80 -4.11
CA TRP A 104 2.24 17.12 -4.92
C TRP A 104 1.62 16.13 -5.90
N PHE A 105 0.76 15.25 -5.43
CA PHE A 105 0.04 14.31 -6.29
C PHE A 105 -0.91 15.03 -7.24
N LEU A 106 -1.68 16.01 -6.75
CA LEU A 106 -2.64 16.73 -7.59
C LEU A 106 -1.95 17.47 -8.73
N ASN A 107 -0.75 18.02 -8.52
CA ASN A 107 0.04 18.64 -9.59
C ASN A 107 0.44 17.61 -10.65
N GLN A 108 0.96 16.43 -10.25
CA GLN A 108 1.28 15.36 -11.20
C GLN A 108 0.05 14.92 -12.00
N PHE A 109 -1.08 14.70 -11.30
CA PHE A 109 -2.33 14.28 -11.93
C PHE A 109 -2.88 15.33 -12.93
N ASN A 110 -2.86 16.61 -12.57
CA ASN A 110 -3.35 17.69 -13.40
C ASN A 110 -2.44 17.95 -14.62
N ASN A 111 -1.14 17.74 -14.47
CA ASN A 111 -0.16 17.88 -15.55
C ASN A 111 -0.11 16.66 -16.48
N ASN A 112 -0.96 15.63 -16.24
CA ASN A 112 -0.97 14.36 -16.97
C ASN A 112 0.39 13.63 -16.93
N GLU A 113 1.10 13.73 -15.82
CA GLU A 113 2.30 12.94 -15.62
C GLU A 113 1.97 11.44 -15.54
N VAL A 114 2.95 10.59 -15.78
CA VAL A 114 2.78 9.13 -15.70
C VAL A 114 2.49 8.76 -14.25
N LEU A 115 1.38 8.08 -14.02
CA LEU A 115 1.02 7.54 -12.72
C LEU A 115 1.20 6.01 -12.71
N LEU A 116 1.83 5.50 -11.67
CA LEU A 116 2.03 4.07 -11.49
C LEU A 116 0.79 3.44 -10.86
N THR A 117 0.25 2.44 -11.54
CA THR A 117 -0.96 1.70 -11.14
C THR A 117 -0.66 0.21 -11.09
N PHE A 118 -1.47 -0.57 -10.40
CA PHE A 118 -1.43 -2.02 -10.52
C PHE A 118 -2.56 -2.55 -11.40
N ALA A 119 -2.34 -3.73 -11.99
CA ALA A 119 -3.26 -4.33 -12.95
C ALA A 119 -3.79 -3.30 -13.97
N GLU A 120 -2.88 -2.48 -14.52
CA GLU A 120 -3.05 -1.49 -15.58
C GLU A 120 -3.86 -0.23 -15.22
N LYS A 121 -4.78 -0.28 -14.27
CA LYS A 121 -5.73 0.81 -14.03
C LYS A 121 -6.03 1.12 -12.56
N TYR A 122 -5.66 0.24 -11.63
CA TYR A 122 -5.98 0.47 -10.22
C TYR A 122 -4.98 1.44 -9.62
N LEU A 123 -5.46 2.63 -9.24
CA LEU A 123 -4.68 3.68 -8.63
C LEU A 123 -4.91 3.67 -7.12
N LEU A 124 -3.86 3.33 -6.37
CA LEU A 124 -3.89 3.32 -4.92
C LEU A 124 -3.70 4.75 -4.41
N PHE A 125 -4.58 5.20 -3.55
CA PHE A 125 -4.47 6.53 -2.94
C PHE A 125 -4.80 6.48 -1.45
N GLU A 126 -4.17 7.38 -0.72
CA GLU A 126 -4.46 7.65 0.68
C GLU A 126 -4.87 9.10 0.91
N THR A 127 -5.42 9.40 2.09
CA THR A 127 -5.84 10.74 2.49
C THR A 127 -5.31 11.07 3.89
N ASN A 128 -5.49 12.32 4.31
CA ASN A 128 -5.25 12.70 5.70
C ASN A 128 -6.09 11.82 6.65
N PHE A 129 -5.47 11.38 7.77
CA PHE A 129 -6.12 10.48 8.72
C PHE A 129 -7.27 11.14 9.51
N PHE A 130 -7.23 12.46 9.72
CA PHE A 130 -8.14 13.17 10.61
C PHE A 130 -9.34 13.76 9.89
N ALA A 131 -9.18 14.22 8.66
CA ALA A 131 -10.22 14.92 7.92
C ALA A 131 -10.28 14.46 6.46
N GLU A 132 -11.51 14.27 5.96
CA GLU A 132 -11.74 13.99 4.56
C GLU A 132 -11.37 15.20 3.70
N PRO A 133 -10.57 15.02 2.64
CA PRO A 133 -10.27 16.12 1.71
C PRO A 133 -11.54 16.60 1.01
N LEU A 134 -11.78 17.91 0.98
CA LEU A 134 -12.95 18.50 0.33
C LEU A 134 -13.05 18.15 -1.16
N ILE A 135 -11.91 17.91 -1.80
CA ILE A 135 -11.83 17.57 -3.22
C ILE A 135 -12.03 16.08 -3.52
N LEU A 136 -12.19 15.22 -2.51
CA LEU A 136 -12.18 13.76 -2.69
C LEU A 136 -13.17 13.27 -3.73
N ASN A 137 -14.42 13.76 -3.69
CA ASN A 137 -15.44 13.37 -4.66
C ASN A 137 -15.10 13.81 -6.10
N ASP A 138 -14.59 15.02 -6.25
CA ASP A 138 -14.15 15.56 -7.54
C ASP A 138 -12.95 14.77 -8.09
N LEU A 139 -11.99 14.45 -7.23
CA LEU A 139 -10.84 13.63 -7.59
C LEU A 139 -11.27 12.23 -8.06
N ILE A 140 -12.16 11.55 -7.33
CA ILE A 140 -12.69 10.23 -7.71
C ILE A 140 -13.35 10.30 -9.09
N PHE A 141 -14.16 11.32 -9.34
CA PHE A 141 -14.80 11.53 -10.65
C PHE A 141 -13.75 11.72 -11.75
N LYS A 142 -12.75 12.57 -11.52
CA LYS A 142 -11.66 12.85 -12.49
C LYS A 142 -10.78 11.61 -12.76
N LEU A 143 -10.44 10.85 -11.72
CA LEU A 143 -9.69 9.58 -11.87
C LEU A 143 -10.44 8.63 -12.80
N LYS A 144 -11.74 8.41 -12.54
CA LYS A 144 -12.57 7.53 -13.38
C LYS A 144 -12.71 8.03 -14.81
N THR A 145 -12.85 9.32 -15.01
CA THR A 145 -12.94 9.93 -16.35
C THR A 145 -11.65 9.71 -17.15
N LYS A 146 -10.49 9.67 -16.49
CA LYS A 146 -9.20 9.33 -17.09
C LYS A 146 -8.96 7.82 -17.24
N GLY A 147 -9.92 6.96 -16.87
CA GLY A 147 -9.84 5.50 -17.00
C GLY A 147 -9.23 4.78 -15.81
N PHE A 148 -8.88 5.48 -14.73
CA PHE A 148 -8.40 4.84 -13.51
C PHE A 148 -9.53 4.26 -12.68
N THR A 149 -9.24 3.18 -11.96
CA THR A 149 -10.09 2.64 -10.92
C THR A 149 -9.50 3.02 -9.56
N PRO A 150 -10.14 3.92 -8.80
CA PRO A 150 -9.59 4.38 -7.52
C PRO A 150 -9.66 3.28 -6.46
N VAL A 151 -8.56 3.07 -5.74
CA VAL A 151 -8.46 2.16 -4.59
C VAL A 151 -7.99 2.98 -3.39
N MET A 152 -8.85 3.13 -2.40
CA MET A 152 -8.51 3.80 -1.15
C MET A 152 -7.72 2.85 -0.26
N ALA A 153 -6.50 3.23 0.08
CA ALA A 153 -5.65 2.50 1.00
C ALA A 153 -6.23 2.57 2.43
N HIS A 154 -6.17 1.45 3.14
CA HIS A 154 -6.44 1.30 4.58
C HIS A 154 -7.52 2.24 5.16
N PRO A 155 -8.76 2.24 4.65
CA PRO A 155 -9.84 3.13 5.11
C PRO A 155 -10.12 2.98 6.61
N GLU A 156 -9.80 1.85 7.19
CA GLU A 156 -9.94 1.57 8.63
C GLU A 156 -9.03 2.45 9.51
N ARG A 157 -8.00 3.08 8.94
CA ARG A 157 -7.09 3.97 9.66
C ARG A 157 -7.59 5.42 9.72
N TYR A 158 -8.60 5.80 8.93
CA TYR A 158 -9.08 7.18 8.87
C TYR A 158 -10.12 7.46 9.95
N PHE A 159 -9.81 8.38 10.87
CA PHE A 159 -10.73 8.74 11.95
C PHE A 159 -12.06 9.28 11.45
N TYR A 160 -12.07 10.00 10.33
CA TYR A 160 -13.29 10.54 9.73
C TYR A 160 -14.19 9.46 9.09
N LEU A 161 -13.67 8.25 8.80
CA LEU A 161 -14.46 7.12 8.30
C LEU A 161 -14.90 6.15 9.41
N GLN A 162 -14.32 6.26 10.60
CA GLN A 162 -14.70 5.38 11.71
C GLN A 162 -16.19 5.54 12.03
N LYS A 163 -16.92 4.43 12.03
CA LYS A 163 -18.39 4.38 12.23
C LYS A 163 -19.23 5.13 11.17
N GLN A 164 -18.64 5.51 10.05
CA GLN A 164 -19.32 6.21 8.94
C GLN A 164 -19.65 5.24 7.80
N ILE A 165 -20.45 4.20 8.10
CA ILE A 165 -20.78 3.15 7.10
C ILE A 165 -21.44 3.76 5.86
N ALA A 166 -22.37 4.70 6.03
CA ALA A 166 -23.03 5.37 4.90
C ALA A 166 -22.04 6.10 3.97
N ARG A 167 -20.92 6.64 4.51
CA ARG A 167 -19.90 7.28 3.69
C ARG A 167 -19.08 6.24 2.93
N LEU A 168 -18.76 5.11 3.54
CA LEU A 168 -18.09 4.00 2.86
C LEU A 168 -18.96 3.44 1.72
N GLU A 169 -20.26 3.27 1.95
CA GLU A 169 -21.21 2.84 0.93
C GLU A 169 -21.29 3.86 -0.23
N ASP A 170 -21.33 5.16 0.05
CA ASP A 170 -21.31 6.20 -1.00
C ASP A 170 -20.02 6.15 -1.82
N LEU A 171 -18.86 6.02 -1.19
CA LEU A 171 -17.59 5.85 -1.89
C LEU A 171 -17.58 4.59 -2.78
N GLN A 172 -18.08 3.47 -2.27
CA GLN A 172 -18.21 2.23 -3.04
C GLN A 172 -19.16 2.40 -4.24
N GLN A 173 -20.31 3.07 -4.08
CA GLN A 173 -21.24 3.36 -5.16
C GLN A 173 -20.61 4.26 -6.24
N ARG A 174 -19.69 5.14 -5.85
CA ARG A 174 -18.87 5.94 -6.78
C ARG A 174 -17.79 5.12 -7.49
N GLY A 175 -17.62 3.86 -7.13
CA GLY A 175 -16.68 2.92 -7.73
C GLY A 175 -15.30 2.94 -7.10
N VAL A 176 -15.17 3.37 -5.86
CA VAL A 176 -13.95 3.24 -5.07
C VAL A 176 -13.86 1.81 -4.52
N TYR A 177 -12.71 1.18 -4.67
CA TYR A 177 -12.34 -0.05 -3.98
C TYR A 177 -11.60 0.29 -2.69
N PHE A 178 -11.61 -0.65 -1.73
CA PHE A 178 -10.93 -0.50 -0.45
C PHE A 178 -9.86 -1.56 -0.30
N GLN A 179 -8.63 -1.14 0.01
CA GLN A 179 -7.56 -2.04 0.42
C GLN A 179 -7.45 -1.98 1.95
N LEU A 180 -7.57 -3.12 2.61
CA LEU A 180 -7.45 -3.25 4.07
C LEU A 180 -6.07 -3.78 4.44
N ASN A 181 -5.49 -3.27 5.51
CA ASN A 181 -4.26 -3.81 6.06
C ASN A 181 -4.53 -5.11 6.83
N LEU A 182 -3.74 -6.15 6.58
CA LEU A 182 -3.88 -7.44 7.28
C LEU A 182 -3.69 -7.32 8.79
N VAL A 183 -2.80 -6.43 9.23
CA VAL A 183 -2.56 -6.18 10.65
C VAL A 183 -3.77 -5.58 11.36
N SER A 184 -4.65 -4.89 10.64
CA SER A 184 -5.91 -4.36 11.17
C SER A 184 -6.86 -5.49 11.57
N LEU A 185 -6.88 -6.61 10.82
CA LEU A 185 -7.66 -7.80 11.16
C LEU A 185 -7.16 -8.47 12.45
N ALA A 186 -5.92 -8.23 12.83
CA ALA A 186 -5.33 -8.68 14.10
C ALA A 186 -5.52 -7.66 15.25
N GLY A 187 -6.30 -6.59 15.03
CA GLY A 187 -6.59 -5.55 16.03
C GLY A 187 -5.48 -4.51 16.20
N ALA A 188 -4.62 -4.29 15.20
CA ALA A 188 -3.51 -3.33 15.34
C ALA A 188 -3.95 -1.87 15.41
N TYR A 189 -5.13 -1.53 14.91
CA TYR A 189 -5.65 -0.15 14.84
C TYR A 189 -7.03 0.03 15.53
N GLY A 190 -7.42 -0.91 16.40
CA GLY A 190 -8.65 -0.85 17.20
C GLY A 190 -9.72 -1.84 16.85
#